data_b79854f44a0546b5a3f5c0ec2e62cef4
#
_entry.id   b79854f44a0546b5a3f5c0ec2e62cef4
#
_cell.length_a   1.000
_cell.length_b   1.000
_cell.length_c   1.000
_cell.angle_alpha   90.00
_cell.angle_beta   90.00
_cell.angle_gamma   90.00
#
_symmetry.space_group_name_H-M   'P 1'
#
loop_
_entity.id
_entity.type
_entity.pdbx_description
1 polymer ?
#
loop_
_entity_poly.entity_id
_entity_poly.type
_entity_poly.pdbx_seq_one_letter_code
_entity_poly.pdbx_strand_id
1 'polypeptide(L)'
;MFKNSIFFVLFLLSSLVFAADPIDINTASADELAQAIKGVGPAKAAAIVAHREKHGPFASIDDLALVQGIGEKTVQMNRDTLTIGSATQ
;
A
#
# COMPACT_ATOMS: atom_id res chain seq x y z
N MET A 1 -6.00 38.50 -21.63
CA MET A 1 -5.44 38.56 -20.37
C MET A 1 -6.10 37.66 -19.41
N PHE A 2 -7.33 37.72 -19.30
CA PHE A 2 -7.96 36.91 -18.34
C PHE A 2 -7.85 35.47 -18.66
N LYS A 3 -7.70 35.14 -19.91
CA LYS A 3 -7.60 33.78 -20.29
C LYS A 3 -6.42 33.11 -19.63
N ASN A 4 -5.43 33.84 -19.33
CA ASN A 4 -4.27 33.24 -18.75
C ASN A 4 -4.56 32.61 -17.41
N SER A 5 -5.41 33.23 -16.66
CA SER A 5 -5.70 32.65 -15.35
C SER A 5 -6.38 31.33 -15.49
N ILE A 6 -7.14 31.18 -16.48
CA ILE A 6 -7.87 29.96 -16.63
C ILE A 6 -6.96 28.79 -16.90
N PHE A 7 -6.00 28.99 -17.75
CA PHE A 7 -5.05 27.94 -18.00
C PHE A 7 -4.35 27.52 -16.76
N PHE A 8 -4.01 28.48 -15.99
CA PHE A 8 -3.29 28.24 -14.81
C PHE A 8 -4.04 27.31 -13.88
N VAL A 9 -5.31 27.54 -13.77
CA VAL A 9 -6.14 26.73 -12.89
C VAL A 9 -6.20 25.30 -13.38
N LEU A 10 -6.37 25.12 -14.65
CA LEU A 10 -6.42 23.79 -15.19
C LEU A 10 -5.16 23.02 -14.91
N PHE A 11 -4.08 23.69 -15.02
CA PHE A 11 -2.82 23.06 -14.78
C PHE A 11 -2.72 22.53 -13.36
N LEU A 12 -3.21 23.31 -12.42
CA LEU A 12 -3.17 22.87 -11.04
C LEU A 12 -4.00 21.63 -10.83
N LEU A 13 -5.14 21.59 -11.45
CA LEU A 13 -5.99 20.45 -11.29
C LEU A 13 -5.33 19.19 -11.77
N SER A 14 -4.65 19.27 -12.87
CA SER A 14 -4.06 18.05 -13.37
C SER A 14 -2.97 17.56 -12.47
N SER A 15 -2.31 18.43 -11.76
CA SER A 15 -1.24 17.95 -10.91
C SER A 15 -1.76 17.20 -9.71
N LEU A 16 -3.04 17.25 -9.47
CA LEU A 16 -3.59 16.52 -8.34
C LEU A 16 -4.01 15.12 -8.68
N VAL A 17 -3.84 14.75 -9.90
CA VAL A 17 -4.36 13.47 -10.32
C VAL A 17 -3.31 12.41 -10.39
N PHE A 18 -2.60 12.18 -9.44
CA PHE A 18 -1.66 11.07 -9.51
C PHE A 18 -1.89 10.18 -8.32
N ALA A 19 -1.69 8.93 -8.51
CA ALA A 19 -1.96 7.96 -7.48
C ALA A 19 -0.79 7.86 -6.54
N ALA A 20 -1.08 7.46 -5.34
CA ALA A 20 -0.04 7.23 -4.37
C ALA A 20 0.73 5.98 -4.75
N ASP A 21 1.96 5.91 -4.34
CA ASP A 21 2.77 4.74 -4.60
C ASP A 21 2.26 3.57 -3.77
N PRO A 22 2.37 2.37 -4.30
CA PRO A 22 2.00 1.19 -3.52
C PRO A 22 2.89 1.04 -2.30
N ILE A 23 2.35 0.40 -1.28
CA ILE A 23 3.09 0.15 -0.06
C ILE A 23 3.79 -1.19 -0.18
N ASP A 24 5.06 -1.21 0.15
CA ASP A 24 5.85 -2.44 0.09
C ASP A 24 5.65 -3.21 1.38
N ILE A 25 5.00 -4.34 1.31
CA ILE A 25 4.69 -5.10 2.51
C ILE A 25 5.93 -5.73 3.14
N ASN A 26 7.03 -5.73 2.44
CA ASN A 26 8.26 -6.28 2.99
C ASN A 26 9.10 -5.25 3.74
N THR A 27 8.82 -3.98 3.56
CA THR A 27 9.63 -2.95 4.21
C THR A 27 8.83 -1.95 5.01
N ALA A 28 7.53 -1.89 4.81
CA ALA A 28 6.72 -0.90 5.51
C ALA A 28 6.68 -1.18 7.01
N SER A 29 6.53 -0.12 7.79
CA SER A 29 6.41 -0.27 9.22
C SER A 29 5.01 -0.74 9.57
N ALA A 30 4.83 -1.19 10.81
CA ALA A 30 3.50 -1.61 11.24
C ALA A 30 2.50 -0.47 11.13
N ASP A 31 2.92 0.75 11.47
CA ASP A 31 2.01 1.88 11.37
C ASP A 31 1.62 2.15 9.93
N GLU A 32 2.57 2.06 9.02
CA GLU A 32 2.26 2.25 7.62
C GLU A 32 1.31 1.19 7.10
N LEU A 33 1.54 -0.04 7.51
CA LEU A 33 0.67 -1.12 7.08
C LEU A 33 -0.74 -0.95 7.62
N ALA A 34 -0.85 -0.53 8.88
CA ALA A 34 -2.16 -0.35 9.48
C ALA A 34 -2.95 0.74 8.77
N GLN A 35 -2.26 1.77 8.29
CA GLN A 35 -2.94 2.85 7.62
C GLN A 35 -3.24 2.55 6.18
N ALA A 36 -2.39 1.79 5.54
CA ALA A 36 -2.52 1.54 4.11
C ALA A 36 -3.45 0.40 3.77
N ILE A 37 -3.52 -0.60 4.61
CA ILE A 37 -4.29 -1.79 4.27
C ILE A 37 -5.65 -1.75 4.94
N LYS A 38 -6.67 -1.66 4.15
CA LYS A 38 -8.02 -1.63 4.68
C LYS A 38 -8.33 -2.95 5.35
N GLY A 39 -8.88 -2.88 6.54
CA GLY A 39 -9.22 -4.08 7.28
C GLY A 39 -8.09 -4.59 8.15
N VAL A 40 -6.97 -3.91 8.16
CA VAL A 40 -5.84 -4.31 8.98
C VAL A 40 -5.57 -3.23 10.01
N GLY A 41 -5.86 -3.54 11.24
CA GLY A 41 -5.57 -2.59 12.31
C GLY A 41 -4.17 -2.83 12.86
N PRO A 42 -3.86 -2.15 13.97
CA PRO A 42 -2.50 -2.23 14.51
C PRO A 42 -2.05 -3.64 14.87
N ALA A 43 -2.93 -4.46 15.40
CA ALA A 43 -2.55 -5.80 15.80
C ALA A 43 -2.20 -6.67 14.60
N LYS A 44 -3.00 -6.57 13.54
CA LYS A 44 -2.70 -7.35 12.35
C LYS A 44 -1.50 -6.82 11.62
N ALA A 45 -1.30 -5.52 11.67
CA ALA A 45 -0.11 -4.94 11.07
C ALA A 45 1.15 -5.44 11.78
N ALA A 46 1.08 -5.52 13.10
CA ALA A 46 2.21 -6.05 13.86
C ALA A 46 2.45 -7.52 13.51
N ALA A 47 1.38 -8.26 13.25
CA ALA A 47 1.52 -9.65 12.88
C ALA A 47 2.19 -9.79 11.52
N ILE A 48 1.93 -8.87 10.60
CA ILE A 48 2.59 -8.90 9.31
C ILE A 48 4.09 -8.71 9.49
N VAL A 49 4.46 -7.73 10.31
CA VAL A 49 5.87 -7.46 10.53
C VAL A 49 6.54 -8.68 11.19
N ALA A 50 5.89 -9.25 12.19
CA ALA A 50 6.45 -10.41 12.86
C ALA A 50 6.59 -11.59 11.91
N HIS A 51 5.62 -11.77 11.04
CA HIS A 51 5.67 -12.87 10.10
C HIS A 51 6.86 -12.74 9.16
N ARG A 52 7.08 -11.56 8.62
CA ARG A 52 8.18 -11.42 7.68
C ARG A 52 9.54 -11.50 8.38
N GLU A 53 9.59 -11.12 9.64
CA GLU A 53 10.85 -11.25 10.37
C GLU A 53 11.15 -12.69 10.71
N LYS A 54 10.12 -13.47 10.92
CA LYS A 54 10.32 -14.85 11.31
C LYS A 54 10.49 -15.77 10.11
N HIS A 55 9.75 -15.52 9.06
CA HIS A 55 9.73 -16.41 7.91
C HIS A 55 10.42 -15.86 6.66
N GLY A 56 10.88 -14.61 6.74
CA GLY A 56 11.50 -14.00 5.58
C GLY A 56 10.50 -13.17 4.79
N PRO A 57 10.98 -12.47 3.80
CA PRO A 57 10.11 -11.61 3.01
C PRO A 57 8.98 -12.38 2.34
N PHE A 58 7.87 -11.69 2.15
CA PHE A 58 6.76 -12.28 1.42
C PHE A 58 7.16 -12.41 -0.05
N ALA A 59 6.91 -13.55 -0.63
CA ALA A 59 7.23 -13.77 -2.02
C ALA A 59 6.16 -13.21 -2.95
N SER A 60 4.97 -13.00 -2.44
CA SER A 60 3.91 -12.42 -3.23
C SER A 60 2.94 -11.74 -2.29
N ILE A 61 2.10 -10.89 -2.85
CA ILE A 61 1.09 -10.22 -2.05
C ILE A 61 0.10 -11.24 -1.51
N ASP A 62 -0.16 -12.29 -2.27
CA ASP A 62 -1.07 -13.32 -1.81
C ASP A 62 -0.62 -13.97 -0.51
N ASP A 63 0.67 -13.99 -0.26
CA ASP A 63 1.18 -14.61 0.95
C ASP A 63 0.78 -13.87 2.21
N LEU A 64 0.24 -12.67 2.09
CA LEU A 64 -0.30 -12.00 3.26
C LEU A 64 -1.39 -12.84 3.94
N ALA A 65 -2.06 -13.67 3.17
CA ALA A 65 -3.12 -14.49 3.74
C ALA A 65 -2.56 -15.57 4.66
N LEU A 66 -1.26 -15.77 4.66
CA LEU A 66 -0.64 -16.69 5.60
C LEU A 66 -0.52 -16.07 6.99
N VAL A 67 -0.65 -14.77 7.09
CA VAL A 67 -0.54 -14.10 8.38
C VAL A 67 -1.83 -14.30 9.13
N GLN A 68 -1.71 -14.67 10.40
CA GLN A 68 -2.89 -14.91 11.19
C GLN A 68 -3.75 -13.66 11.27
N GLY A 69 -5.02 -13.80 10.99
CA GLY A 69 -5.94 -12.68 11.01
C GLY A 69 -6.16 -12.00 9.68
N ILE A 70 -5.42 -12.39 8.67
CA ILE A 70 -5.56 -11.79 7.35
C ILE A 70 -6.06 -12.85 6.38
N GLY A 71 -7.23 -12.60 5.80
CA GLY A 71 -7.82 -13.54 4.87
C GLY A 71 -7.61 -13.11 3.44
N GLU A 72 -8.00 -13.99 2.54
CA GLU A 72 -7.87 -13.68 1.12
C GLU A 72 -8.68 -12.49 0.70
N LYS A 73 -9.81 -12.28 1.34
CA LYS A 73 -10.64 -11.16 0.98
C LYS A 73 -9.94 -9.84 1.26
N THR A 74 -9.26 -9.77 2.39
CA THR A 74 -8.51 -8.57 2.73
C THR A 74 -7.41 -8.35 1.72
N VAL A 75 -6.75 -9.41 1.30
CA VAL A 75 -5.69 -9.28 0.31
C VAL A 75 -6.26 -8.74 -0.99
N GLN A 76 -7.37 -9.29 -1.43
CA GLN A 76 -7.94 -8.87 -2.70
C GLN A 76 -8.41 -7.44 -2.70
N MET A 77 -8.96 -7.01 -1.58
CA MET A 77 -9.43 -5.64 -1.46
C MET A 77 -8.30 -4.64 -1.57
N ASN A 78 -7.11 -5.04 -1.23
CA ASN A 78 -6.00 -4.11 -1.16
C ASN A 78 -4.93 -4.36 -2.21
N ARG A 79 -5.16 -5.27 -3.12
CA ARG A 79 -4.12 -5.67 -4.05
C ARG A 79 -3.51 -4.52 -4.83
N ASP A 80 -4.33 -3.57 -5.21
CA ASP A 80 -3.87 -2.47 -6.03
C ASP A 80 -2.97 -1.49 -5.30
N THR A 81 -3.01 -1.52 -3.98
CA THR A 81 -2.23 -0.56 -3.22
C THR A 81 -1.01 -1.20 -2.57
N LEU A 82 -0.73 -2.45 -2.86
CA LEU A 82 0.37 -3.17 -2.24
C LEU A 82 1.36 -3.66 -3.25
N THR A 83 2.60 -3.82 -2.81
CA THR A 83 3.62 -4.38 -3.66
C THR A 83 4.61 -5.14 -2.77
N ILE A 84 5.44 -5.94 -3.37
CA ILE A 84 6.47 -6.63 -2.64
C ILE A 84 7.84 -6.11 -3.01
N GLY A 85 7.89 -4.87 -3.22
CA GLY A 85 9.17 -4.26 -3.32
C GLY A 85 9.58 -3.95 -4.69
N SER A 86 10.61 -3.25 -4.67
CA SER A 86 11.17 -2.79 -5.87
C SER A 86 12.08 -3.77 -6.44
N ALA A 87 12.20 -4.86 -5.82
CA ALA A 87 13.06 -5.87 -6.35
C ALA A 87 12.61 -6.28 -7.69
N THR A 88 11.49 -5.86 -8.03
CA THR A 88 11.02 -6.23 -9.31
C THR A 88 11.80 -5.64 -10.40
N GLN A 89 12.61 -4.75 -10.14
CA GLN A 89 13.31 -4.22 -11.25
C GLN A 89 14.55 -4.79 -11.49
#